data_187c92aa8e67f97aab10a382d51f7bf7
#
_entry.id   187c92aa8e67f97aab10a382d51f7bf7
#
_cell.length_a   1.000
_cell.length_b   1.000
_cell.length_c   1.000
_cell.angle_alpha   90.00
_cell.angle_beta   90.00
_cell.angle_gamma   90.00
#
_symmetry.space_group_name_H-M   'P 1'
#
loop_
_entity.id
_entity.type
_entity.pdbx_description
1 polymer ?
#
loop_
_entity_poly.entity_id
_entity_poly.type
_entity_poly.pdbx_seq_one_letter_code
_entity_poly.pdbx_strand_id
1 'polypeptide(L)'
;MKKSLIGTLLILSLCTFSWAAQAADLENIGTFDFPTSGSPEAQEHFLLGVGYLHSFGWKQARVEFQKAQEIEPEFAMAYWGEVFSYNHPLIMPEGDPGAPIRVLNKLGATSAERLAKAPTEREKGFLRAAEAYAFDEGGVLGKRTAWMNAMKTHYEAFPDDFEVAAFYTVSLISGATAAGAQRDRTNFLAGSIALELFRENENHPGAAHYIIHSFDDPEHAPISLAAALKYATIAPAVAHARHMPTHIFIQHGMWREVAEYNISAFQAGADLWLPGDIPGDQNHSSDWGQYGHLQLGDYAYAREWIAKAENVLAQNPDDRRSMGTLRNMKARYIVETQEWKTSEINSNTNAGELLAIGLSAINLGDEAMIEKVIARLQEMAESRPDDSNLNIIYREVAGLSLARQGKIEKAQALFDEAIELTDAQLPPRGSANPYKPAYELYGEFMLAQGQAERAIELFSESLLRTPNKSWSVLGLARSYVAQGLSDQAREQYQKLTQILIDDQLPGYQEALSYLAAGGD
;
A
#
# COMPACT_ATOMS: atom_id res chain seq x y z
N MET A 1 -52.06 36.10 -52.25
CA MET A 1 -51.40 34.87 -51.77
C MET A 1 -50.18 35.29 -50.99
N LYS A 2 -50.25 35.28 -49.66
CA LYS A 2 -49.14 35.70 -48.76
C LYS A 2 -48.39 34.45 -48.35
N LYS A 3 -47.09 34.38 -48.63
CA LYS A 3 -46.15 33.36 -48.10
C LYS A 3 -45.58 33.87 -46.78
N SER A 4 -45.85 33.14 -45.70
CA SER A 4 -45.28 33.37 -44.38
C SER A 4 -43.95 32.62 -44.30
N LEU A 5 -42.85 33.31 -44.00
CA LEU A 5 -41.56 32.74 -43.59
C LEU A 5 -41.58 32.62 -42.08
N ILE A 6 -41.50 31.39 -41.59
CA ILE A 6 -41.23 31.09 -40.16
C ILE A 6 -39.73 30.90 -40.02
N GLY A 7 -39.07 31.85 -39.36
CA GLY A 7 -37.67 31.74 -38.98
C GLY A 7 -37.54 30.98 -37.66
N THR A 8 -36.88 29.85 -37.70
CA THR A 8 -36.53 29.05 -36.50
C THR A 8 -35.28 29.64 -35.85
N LEU A 9 -35.46 30.21 -34.68
CA LEU A 9 -34.35 30.69 -33.83
C LEU A 9 -33.78 29.49 -33.08
N LEU A 10 -32.56 29.07 -33.43
CA LEU A 10 -31.78 28.10 -32.66
C LEU A 10 -31.16 28.83 -31.47
N ILE A 11 -31.68 28.59 -30.27
CA ILE A 11 -31.04 29.03 -29.02
C ILE A 11 -29.98 27.98 -28.66
N LEU A 12 -28.70 28.30 -28.90
CA LEU A 12 -27.58 27.58 -28.32
C LEU A 12 -27.50 27.89 -26.81
N SER A 13 -27.98 26.94 -26.00
CA SER A 13 -27.74 26.98 -24.55
C SER A 13 -26.29 26.55 -24.29
N LEU A 14 -25.42 27.50 -24.03
CA LEU A 14 -24.08 27.22 -23.44
C LEU A 14 -24.30 26.79 -22.00
N CYS A 15 -24.29 25.47 -21.75
CA CYS A 15 -24.11 24.97 -20.40
C CYS A 15 -22.66 25.21 -19.98
N THR A 16 -22.42 26.31 -19.28
CA THR A 16 -21.20 26.49 -18.51
C THR A 16 -21.27 25.54 -17.32
N PHE A 17 -20.58 24.39 -17.41
CA PHE A 17 -20.26 23.59 -16.24
C PHE A 17 -19.28 24.41 -15.40
N SER A 18 -19.78 25.15 -14.42
CA SER A 18 -18.96 25.65 -13.33
C SER A 18 -18.64 24.43 -12.45
N TRP A 19 -17.40 23.96 -12.53
CA TRP A 19 -16.82 23.11 -11.50
C TRP A 19 -16.71 23.98 -10.23
N ALA A 20 -17.72 23.96 -9.39
CA ALA A 20 -17.57 24.38 -8.03
C ALA A 20 -16.66 23.31 -7.38
N ALA A 21 -15.39 23.63 -7.18
CA ALA A 21 -14.56 22.90 -6.24
C ALA A 21 -15.34 22.92 -4.92
N GLN A 22 -15.84 21.76 -4.51
CA GLN A 22 -16.55 21.61 -3.25
C GLN A 22 -15.53 21.94 -2.16
N ALA A 23 -15.73 23.04 -1.45
CA ALA A 23 -14.89 23.40 -0.29
C ALA A 23 -14.91 22.20 0.64
N ALA A 24 -13.73 21.63 0.91
CA ALA A 24 -13.64 20.49 1.80
C ALA A 24 -14.09 20.95 3.19
N ASP A 25 -15.10 20.28 3.71
CA ASP A 25 -15.60 20.51 5.06
C ASP A 25 -14.54 20.01 6.05
N LEU A 26 -14.19 20.82 7.05
CA LEU A 26 -13.27 20.44 8.13
C LEU A 26 -13.70 19.13 8.81
N GLU A 27 -15.01 18.88 8.88
CA GLU A 27 -15.59 17.63 9.41
C GLU A 27 -15.10 16.36 8.68
N ASN A 28 -14.58 16.49 7.45
CA ASN A 28 -14.14 15.35 6.64
C ASN A 28 -12.63 15.10 6.66
N ILE A 29 -11.87 15.81 7.46
CA ILE A 29 -10.41 15.68 7.57
C ILE A 29 -9.91 15.52 9.01
N GLY A 30 -10.81 15.20 9.93
CA GLY A 30 -10.52 14.97 11.36
C GLY A 30 -10.67 16.23 12.21
N THR A 31 -10.37 16.09 13.50
CA THR A 31 -10.50 17.16 14.51
C THR A 31 -9.15 17.38 15.16
N PHE A 32 -8.62 18.59 15.05
CA PHE A 32 -7.35 19.00 15.64
C PHE A 32 -7.29 20.52 15.80
N ASP A 33 -6.35 21.01 16.60
CA ASP A 33 -6.09 22.41 16.83
C ASP A 33 -4.63 22.73 16.54
N PHE A 34 -4.41 23.69 15.62
CA PHE A 34 -3.08 24.15 15.27
C PHE A 34 -3.06 25.69 15.20
N PRO A 35 -3.06 26.36 16.34
CA PRO A 35 -3.05 27.83 16.36
C PRO A 35 -1.75 28.38 15.78
N THR A 36 -1.87 29.41 14.95
CA THR A 36 -0.75 30.14 14.36
C THR A 36 -0.98 31.65 14.44
N SER A 37 -0.02 32.43 13.94
CA SER A 37 -0.11 33.89 13.85
C SER A 37 -0.91 34.40 12.64
N GLY A 38 -1.41 33.52 11.78
CA GLY A 38 -2.19 33.89 10.60
C GLY A 38 -3.50 34.57 10.96
N SER A 39 -3.99 35.42 10.04
CA SER A 39 -5.32 36.02 10.17
C SER A 39 -6.40 34.93 10.22
N PRO A 40 -7.57 35.16 10.79
CA PRO A 40 -8.61 34.13 10.87
C PRO A 40 -8.97 33.47 9.53
N GLU A 41 -9.00 34.26 8.45
CA GLU A 41 -9.29 33.78 7.10
C GLU A 41 -8.15 32.92 6.53
N ALA A 42 -6.90 33.31 6.69
CA ALA A 42 -5.73 32.52 6.28
C ALA A 42 -5.57 31.26 7.14
N GLN A 43 -5.89 31.33 8.44
CA GLN A 43 -5.87 30.23 9.39
C GLN A 43 -6.86 29.11 8.99
N GLU A 44 -8.05 29.44 8.47
CA GLU A 44 -9.02 28.45 8.00
C GLU A 44 -8.43 27.58 6.89
N HIS A 45 -7.87 28.20 5.86
CA HIS A 45 -7.19 27.48 4.77
C HIS A 45 -5.93 26.74 5.24
N PHE A 46 -5.19 27.30 6.18
CA PHE A 46 -4.05 26.64 6.79
C PHE A 46 -4.46 25.33 7.49
N LEU A 47 -5.53 25.33 8.28
CA LEU A 47 -6.04 24.13 8.96
C LEU A 47 -6.52 23.06 7.96
N LEU A 48 -7.24 23.45 6.91
CA LEU A 48 -7.59 22.53 5.83
C LEU A 48 -6.34 21.89 5.21
N GLY A 49 -5.33 22.71 4.90
CA GLY A 49 -4.06 22.23 4.38
C GLY A 49 -3.34 21.25 5.31
N VAL A 50 -3.33 21.52 6.62
CA VAL A 50 -2.73 20.63 7.63
C VAL A 50 -3.47 19.31 7.74
N GLY A 51 -4.81 19.30 7.77
CA GLY A 51 -5.59 18.06 7.81
C GLY A 51 -5.36 17.18 6.60
N TYR A 52 -5.32 17.77 5.40
CA TYR A 52 -4.91 17.05 4.20
C TYR A 52 -3.47 16.55 4.27
N LEU A 53 -2.54 17.35 4.80
CA LEU A 53 -1.14 16.98 4.93
C LEU A 53 -0.94 15.78 5.87
N HIS A 54 -1.62 15.75 7.01
CA HIS A 54 -1.62 14.61 7.93
C HIS A 54 -2.11 13.32 7.29
N SER A 55 -3.01 13.43 6.31
CA SER A 55 -3.61 12.29 5.60
C SER A 55 -2.95 12.01 4.24
N PHE A 56 -1.82 12.66 3.92
CA PHE A 56 -1.09 12.55 2.65
C PHE A 56 -1.92 12.96 1.41
N GLY A 57 -2.89 13.83 1.61
CA GLY A 57 -3.63 14.51 0.53
C GLY A 57 -2.81 15.67 -0.06
N TRP A 58 -1.64 15.37 -0.62
CA TRP A 58 -0.63 16.35 -1.05
C TRP A 58 -1.16 17.45 -1.96
N LYS A 59 -1.98 17.07 -2.94
CA LYS A 59 -2.55 17.99 -3.93
C LYS A 59 -3.54 18.95 -3.28
N GLN A 60 -4.44 18.42 -2.45
CA GLN A 60 -5.43 19.23 -1.72
C GLN A 60 -4.74 20.14 -0.71
N ALA A 61 -3.77 19.61 0.06
CA ALA A 61 -2.98 20.38 1.01
C ALA A 61 -2.32 21.59 0.35
N ARG A 62 -1.69 21.37 -0.81
CA ARG A 62 -1.00 22.42 -1.56
C ARG A 62 -1.93 23.56 -1.98
N VAL A 63 -3.11 23.23 -2.49
CA VAL A 63 -4.12 24.21 -2.90
C VAL A 63 -4.53 25.07 -1.72
N GLU A 64 -4.76 24.48 -0.56
CA GLU A 64 -5.21 25.23 0.62
C GLU A 64 -4.08 26.10 1.19
N PHE A 65 -2.84 25.63 1.26
CA PHE A 65 -1.71 26.48 1.68
C PHE A 65 -1.46 27.63 0.72
N GLN A 66 -1.64 27.43 -0.60
CA GLN A 66 -1.52 28.53 -1.57
C GLN A 66 -2.63 29.57 -1.41
N LYS A 67 -3.86 29.17 -1.12
CA LYS A 67 -4.93 30.12 -0.78
C LYS A 67 -4.61 30.93 0.49
N ALA A 68 -4.08 30.26 1.51
CA ALA A 68 -3.63 30.98 2.72
C ALA A 68 -2.54 32.03 2.41
N GLN A 69 -1.60 31.72 1.51
CA GLN A 69 -0.58 32.66 1.03
C GLN A 69 -1.16 33.83 0.20
N GLU A 70 -2.20 33.56 -0.61
CA GLU A 70 -2.90 34.59 -1.38
C GLU A 70 -3.63 35.59 -0.48
N ILE A 71 -4.24 35.08 0.61
CA ILE A 71 -4.93 35.90 1.61
C ILE A 71 -3.92 36.71 2.42
N GLU A 72 -2.85 36.06 2.89
CA GLU A 72 -1.83 36.67 3.76
C GLU A 72 -0.41 36.30 3.29
N PRO A 73 0.19 37.09 2.37
CA PRO A 73 1.51 36.80 1.78
C PRO A 73 2.68 36.72 2.76
N GLU A 74 2.53 37.25 3.98
CA GLU A 74 3.55 37.20 5.02
C GLU A 74 3.34 36.02 6.02
N PHE A 75 2.30 35.22 5.83
CA PHE A 75 1.97 34.11 6.72
C PHE A 75 2.94 32.93 6.54
N ALA A 76 4.01 32.91 7.33
CA ALA A 76 5.12 31.96 7.21
C ALA A 76 4.71 30.48 7.26
N MET A 77 3.69 30.14 8.08
CA MET A 77 3.23 28.77 8.25
C MET A 77 2.54 28.21 6.99
N ALA A 78 1.93 29.04 6.16
CA ALA A 78 1.39 28.61 4.88
C ALA A 78 2.48 28.15 3.91
N TYR A 79 3.66 28.78 3.93
CA TYR A 79 4.83 28.36 3.14
C TYR A 79 5.46 27.10 3.71
N TRP A 80 5.55 26.95 5.02
CA TRP A 80 5.95 25.71 5.68
C TRP A 80 5.09 24.53 5.20
N GLY A 81 3.77 24.67 5.22
CA GLY A 81 2.84 23.62 4.80
C GLY A 81 2.98 23.29 3.32
N GLU A 82 3.09 24.31 2.44
CA GLU A 82 3.32 24.08 1.00
C GLU A 82 4.62 23.30 0.75
N VAL A 83 5.72 23.57 1.47
CA VAL A 83 6.98 22.81 1.36
C VAL A 83 6.73 21.33 1.59
N PHE A 84 6.01 20.96 2.64
CA PHE A 84 5.77 19.57 2.98
C PHE A 84 4.70 18.90 2.10
N SER A 85 3.93 19.67 1.34
CA SER A 85 3.07 19.10 0.29
C SER A 85 3.84 18.51 -0.91
N TYR A 86 5.15 18.78 -1.01
CA TYR A 86 6.08 18.15 -1.95
C TYR A 86 6.95 17.06 -1.32
N ASN A 87 6.78 16.80 -0.03
CA ASN A 87 7.52 15.78 0.69
C ASN A 87 6.66 14.53 0.90
N HIS A 88 6.94 13.49 0.15
CA HIS A 88 6.33 12.17 0.35
C HIS A 88 7.15 11.38 1.36
N PRO A 89 6.74 11.22 2.63
CA PRO A 89 7.57 10.67 3.69
C PRO A 89 8.09 9.26 3.41
N LEU A 90 7.30 8.43 2.74
CA LEU A 90 7.58 7.01 2.53
C LEU A 90 7.87 6.67 1.07
N ILE A 91 7.47 7.52 0.13
CA ILE A 91 7.57 7.30 -1.30
C ILE A 91 8.61 8.28 -1.86
N MET A 92 9.21 7.95 -3.00
CA MET A 92 10.08 8.91 -3.71
C MET A 92 9.29 10.17 -4.03
N PRO A 93 9.89 11.36 -3.88
CA PRO A 93 9.23 12.61 -4.21
C PRO A 93 8.73 12.56 -5.65
N GLU A 94 7.46 12.86 -5.84
CA GLU A 94 6.86 13.01 -7.15
C GLU A 94 6.93 14.48 -7.56
N GLY A 95 7.26 14.75 -8.81
CA GLY A 95 7.28 16.08 -9.36
C GLY A 95 8.61 16.79 -9.27
N ASP A 96 8.60 18.05 -8.89
CA ASP A 96 9.74 18.97 -8.98
C ASP A 96 10.54 19.01 -7.66
N PRO A 97 11.76 18.43 -7.62
CA PRO A 97 12.60 18.43 -6.41
C PRO A 97 13.03 19.83 -5.95
N GLY A 98 12.97 20.81 -6.84
CA GLY A 98 13.30 22.22 -6.54
C GLY A 98 12.14 23.04 -5.98
N ALA A 99 10.93 22.49 -5.98
CA ALA A 99 9.74 23.20 -5.51
C ALA A 99 9.84 23.71 -4.06
N PRO A 100 10.31 22.91 -3.08
CA PRO A 100 10.48 23.38 -1.69
C PRO A 100 11.33 24.64 -1.57
N ILE A 101 12.45 24.68 -2.29
CA ILE A 101 13.35 25.87 -2.29
C ILE A 101 12.65 27.08 -2.89
N ARG A 102 11.94 26.91 -4.02
CA ARG A 102 11.22 28.02 -4.65
C ARG A 102 10.09 28.56 -3.77
N VAL A 103 9.39 27.68 -3.06
CA VAL A 103 8.35 28.07 -2.09
C VAL A 103 8.96 28.94 -1.00
N LEU A 104 10.03 28.50 -0.34
CA LEU A 104 10.69 29.26 0.70
C LEU A 104 11.25 30.59 0.20
N ASN A 105 11.78 30.64 -1.03
CA ASN A 105 12.30 31.87 -1.63
C ASN A 105 11.22 32.91 -1.94
N LYS A 106 9.93 32.51 -2.09
CA LYS A 106 8.81 33.46 -2.16
C LYS A 106 8.60 34.17 -0.82
N LEU A 107 8.77 33.45 0.30
CA LEU A 107 8.64 34.02 1.64
C LEU A 107 9.82 34.98 1.96
N GLY A 108 11.03 34.63 1.58
CA GLY A 108 12.22 35.45 1.79
C GLY A 108 13.47 34.81 1.21
N ALA A 109 14.42 35.61 0.73
CA ALA A 109 15.63 35.13 0.09
C ALA A 109 16.61 34.47 1.08
N THR A 110 16.60 34.92 2.32
CA THR A 110 17.49 34.43 3.38
C THR A 110 16.70 33.83 4.54
N SER A 111 17.33 32.94 5.31
CA SER A 111 16.73 32.37 6.54
C SER A 111 16.32 33.48 7.53
N ALA A 112 17.12 34.52 7.68
CA ALA A 112 16.80 35.65 8.56
C ALA A 112 15.51 36.36 8.13
N GLU A 113 15.33 36.61 6.85
CA GLU A 113 14.11 37.24 6.32
C GLU A 113 12.89 36.36 6.53
N ARG A 114 13.01 35.04 6.28
CA ARG A 114 11.91 34.10 6.48
C ARG A 114 11.52 33.96 7.94
N LEU A 115 12.49 33.78 8.85
CA LEU A 115 12.25 33.66 10.29
C LEU A 115 11.71 34.94 10.91
N ALA A 116 11.99 36.11 10.33
CA ALA A 116 11.41 37.37 10.79
C ALA A 116 9.88 37.46 10.58
N LYS A 117 9.34 36.65 9.66
CA LYS A 117 7.90 36.54 9.36
C LYS A 117 7.17 35.52 10.23
N ALA A 118 7.88 34.72 11.00
CA ALA A 118 7.33 33.82 12.02
C ALA A 118 7.46 34.47 13.40
N PRO A 119 6.38 35.02 14.02
CA PRO A 119 6.50 35.83 15.22
C PRO A 119 6.78 35.01 16.48
N THR A 120 6.44 33.73 16.51
CA THR A 120 6.66 32.87 17.69
C THR A 120 7.84 31.92 17.50
N GLU A 121 8.51 31.51 18.58
CA GLU A 121 9.57 30.50 18.51
C GLU A 121 9.03 29.12 18.08
N ARG A 122 7.76 28.86 18.38
CA ARG A 122 7.06 27.65 17.89
C ARG A 122 6.98 27.63 16.36
N GLU A 123 6.51 28.68 15.73
CA GLU A 123 6.43 28.78 14.26
C GLU A 123 7.81 28.80 13.62
N LYS A 124 8.78 29.47 14.23
CA LYS A 124 10.18 29.44 13.77
C LYS A 124 10.76 28.03 13.79
N GLY A 125 10.39 27.18 14.75
CA GLY A 125 10.81 25.79 14.82
C GLY A 125 10.31 24.97 13.61
N PHE A 126 9.05 25.11 13.27
CA PHE A 126 8.47 24.50 12.06
C PHE A 126 9.15 25.01 10.78
N LEU A 127 9.37 26.31 10.68
CA LEU A 127 10.00 26.91 9.51
C LEU A 127 11.48 26.47 9.35
N ARG A 128 12.25 26.38 10.45
CA ARG A 128 13.61 25.82 10.45
C ARG A 128 13.62 24.37 9.98
N ALA A 129 12.61 23.57 10.33
CA ALA A 129 12.47 22.21 9.85
C ALA A 129 12.20 22.15 8.33
N ALA A 130 11.38 23.05 7.80
CA ALA A 130 11.18 23.19 6.35
C ALA A 130 12.46 23.61 5.62
N GLU A 131 13.23 24.55 6.19
CA GLU A 131 14.53 24.97 5.64
C GLU A 131 15.53 23.82 5.66
N ALA A 132 15.64 23.07 6.76
CA ALA A 132 16.52 21.92 6.88
C ALA A 132 16.20 20.87 5.80
N TYR A 133 14.91 20.60 5.56
CA TYR A 133 14.48 19.71 4.47
C TYR A 133 14.81 20.28 3.08
N ALA A 134 14.44 21.53 2.82
CA ALA A 134 14.50 22.09 1.47
C ALA A 134 15.93 22.29 0.96
N PHE A 135 16.84 22.74 1.83
CA PHE A 135 18.20 23.13 1.47
C PHE A 135 19.26 22.03 1.70
N ASP A 136 18.88 20.84 2.24
CA ASP A 136 19.82 19.74 2.36
C ASP A 136 20.24 19.21 0.98
N GLU A 137 21.54 18.99 0.80
CA GLU A 137 22.13 18.54 -0.48
C GLU A 137 22.36 17.02 -0.53
N GLY A 138 22.05 16.28 0.53
CA GLY A 138 22.27 14.83 0.65
C GLY A 138 21.23 13.96 -0.09
N GLY A 139 20.51 14.52 -1.07
CA GLY A 139 19.45 13.83 -1.80
C GLY A 139 18.23 13.55 -0.93
N VAL A 140 17.37 12.63 -1.36
CA VAL A 140 16.09 12.34 -0.66
C VAL A 140 16.34 11.88 0.79
N LEU A 141 17.31 10.99 1.01
CA LEU A 141 17.60 10.45 2.34
C LEU A 141 18.24 11.49 3.26
N GLY A 142 19.12 12.35 2.73
CA GLY A 142 19.68 13.48 3.45
C GLY A 142 18.60 14.46 3.90
N LYS A 143 17.73 14.88 2.99
CA LYS A 143 16.57 15.77 3.28
C LYS A 143 15.67 15.23 4.38
N ARG A 144 15.33 13.93 4.34
CA ARG A 144 14.51 13.27 5.36
C ARG A 144 15.21 13.23 6.72
N THR A 145 16.51 12.95 6.74
CA THR A 145 17.32 12.96 7.95
C THR A 145 17.44 14.36 8.54
N ALA A 146 17.67 15.39 7.71
CA ALA A 146 17.74 16.78 8.15
C ALA A 146 16.41 17.26 8.75
N TRP A 147 15.28 16.91 8.12
CA TRP A 147 13.94 17.19 8.65
C TRP A 147 13.72 16.52 10.00
N MET A 148 13.97 15.22 10.11
CA MET A 148 13.81 14.46 11.35
C MET A 148 14.63 15.08 12.50
N ASN A 149 15.89 15.46 12.26
CA ASN A 149 16.76 16.09 13.26
C ASN A 149 16.26 17.48 13.68
N ALA A 150 15.79 18.27 12.72
CA ALA A 150 15.22 19.59 13.02
C ALA A 150 13.92 19.48 13.82
N MET A 151 13.03 18.55 13.46
CA MET A 151 11.81 18.28 14.23
C MET A 151 12.09 17.70 15.61
N LYS A 152 13.14 16.87 15.77
CA LYS A 152 13.59 16.44 17.10
C LYS A 152 13.94 17.63 17.99
N THR A 153 14.75 18.55 17.48
CA THR A 153 15.11 19.78 18.23
C THR A 153 13.88 20.60 18.59
N HIS A 154 12.93 20.68 17.67
CA HIS A 154 11.67 21.41 17.88
C HIS A 154 10.81 20.74 18.96
N TYR A 155 10.67 19.41 18.93
CA TYR A 155 9.95 18.62 19.91
C TYR A 155 10.59 18.71 21.31
N GLU A 156 11.92 18.70 21.41
CA GLU A 156 12.63 18.89 22.68
C GLU A 156 12.37 20.29 23.28
N ALA A 157 12.12 21.30 22.45
CA ALA A 157 11.78 22.65 22.90
C ALA A 157 10.29 22.85 23.29
N PHE A 158 9.40 22.03 22.70
CA PHE A 158 7.94 22.09 22.89
C PHE A 158 7.36 20.68 23.10
N PRO A 159 7.75 19.96 24.17
CA PRO A 159 7.40 18.54 24.35
C PRO A 159 5.90 18.30 24.59
N ASP A 160 5.17 19.30 25.09
CA ASP A 160 3.74 19.21 25.39
C ASP A 160 2.86 19.74 24.23
N ASP A 161 3.47 20.14 23.11
CA ASP A 161 2.73 20.63 21.95
C ASP A 161 2.31 19.48 21.03
N PHE A 162 1.01 19.29 20.90
CA PHE A 162 0.43 18.17 20.16
C PHE A 162 0.89 18.12 18.70
N GLU A 163 0.83 19.24 17.98
CA GLU A 163 1.18 19.29 16.56
C GLU A 163 2.69 19.18 16.33
N VAL A 164 3.49 19.72 17.24
CA VAL A 164 4.95 19.52 17.20
C VAL A 164 5.26 18.02 17.36
N ALA A 165 4.60 17.33 18.28
CA ALA A 165 4.75 15.89 18.48
C ALA A 165 4.25 15.09 17.25
N ALA A 166 3.12 15.48 16.64
CA ALA A 166 2.57 14.84 15.46
C ALA A 166 3.51 14.98 14.24
N PHE A 167 4.03 16.18 13.98
CA PHE A 167 4.99 16.39 12.87
C PHE A 167 6.37 15.80 13.17
N TYR A 168 6.79 15.72 14.42
CA TYR A 168 7.98 14.95 14.78
C TYR A 168 7.76 13.45 14.48
N THR A 169 6.61 12.90 14.82
CA THR A 169 6.26 11.50 14.53
C THR A 169 6.36 11.19 13.05
N VAL A 170 5.74 11.97 12.16
CA VAL A 170 5.83 11.71 10.71
C VAL A 170 7.24 11.95 10.17
N SER A 171 8.01 12.85 10.78
CA SER A 171 9.42 13.04 10.42
C SER A 171 10.29 11.82 10.80
N LEU A 172 9.99 11.15 11.92
CA LEU A 172 10.62 9.89 12.32
C LEU A 172 10.30 8.78 11.31
N ILE A 173 9.04 8.61 10.91
CA ILE A 173 8.62 7.64 9.89
C ILE A 173 9.37 7.91 8.58
N SER A 174 9.47 9.16 8.17
CA SER A 174 10.24 9.57 6.98
C SER A 174 11.73 9.27 7.13
N GLY A 175 12.33 9.64 8.25
CA GLY A 175 13.74 9.43 8.58
C GLY A 175 14.11 7.96 8.75
N ALA A 176 13.18 7.12 9.19
CA ALA A 176 13.38 5.67 9.31
C ALA A 176 13.78 5.03 7.97
N THR A 177 13.32 5.59 6.84
CA THR A 177 13.72 5.12 5.50
C THR A 177 15.21 5.32 5.21
N ALA A 178 15.87 6.24 5.92
CA ALA A 178 17.31 6.53 5.82
C ALA A 178 18.11 5.92 6.99
N ALA A 179 17.45 5.33 7.99
CA ALA A 179 18.07 4.94 9.25
C ALA A 179 18.80 3.58 9.19
N GLY A 180 18.78 2.87 8.07
CA GLY A 180 19.44 1.56 7.92
C GLY A 180 19.04 0.60 9.05
N ALA A 181 20.03 0.08 9.78
CA ALA A 181 19.81 -0.85 10.91
C ALA A 181 19.01 -0.27 12.10
N GLN A 182 18.80 1.05 12.16
CA GLN A 182 17.97 1.69 13.19
C GLN A 182 16.52 1.92 12.75
N ARG A 183 16.13 1.43 11.58
CA ARG A 183 14.80 1.66 11.00
C ARG A 183 13.68 1.29 11.96
N ASP A 184 13.69 0.07 12.48
CA ASP A 184 12.61 -0.43 13.33
C ASP A 184 12.54 0.34 14.65
N ARG A 185 13.70 0.61 15.27
CA ARG A 185 13.75 1.45 16.47
C ARG A 185 13.15 2.84 16.23
N THR A 186 13.43 3.44 15.07
CA THR A 186 12.90 4.76 14.70
C THR A 186 11.39 4.70 14.48
N ASN A 187 10.89 3.65 13.80
CA ASN A 187 9.46 3.43 13.62
C ASN A 187 8.74 3.19 14.95
N PHE A 188 9.34 2.42 15.87
CA PHE A 188 8.72 2.18 17.18
C PHE A 188 8.69 3.41 18.06
N LEU A 189 9.70 4.28 17.97
CA LEU A 189 9.65 5.60 18.61
C LEU A 189 8.51 6.44 18.05
N ALA A 190 8.36 6.50 16.72
CA ALA A 190 7.25 7.18 16.07
C ALA A 190 5.90 6.61 16.54
N GLY A 191 5.76 5.29 16.54
CA GLY A 191 4.56 4.59 16.97
C GLY A 191 4.20 4.86 18.43
N SER A 192 5.18 4.93 19.33
CA SER A 192 4.93 5.22 20.74
C SER A 192 4.36 6.63 20.94
N ILE A 193 4.91 7.63 20.25
CA ILE A 193 4.38 9.01 20.29
C ILE A 193 2.98 9.05 19.68
N ALA A 194 2.79 8.42 18.51
CA ALA A 194 1.48 8.40 17.85
C ALA A 194 0.39 7.75 18.72
N LEU A 195 0.71 6.70 19.47
CA LEU A 195 -0.22 6.06 20.41
C LEU A 195 -0.62 6.99 21.57
N GLU A 196 0.30 7.82 22.08
CA GLU A 196 -0.02 8.82 23.09
C GLU A 196 -0.95 9.90 22.52
N LEU A 197 -0.63 10.43 21.35
CA LEU A 197 -1.48 11.38 20.64
C LEU A 197 -2.88 10.82 20.35
N PHE A 198 -2.98 9.56 19.93
CA PHE A 198 -4.27 8.92 19.63
C PHE A 198 -5.11 8.72 20.90
N ARG A 199 -4.51 8.42 22.05
CA ARG A 199 -5.24 8.37 23.34
C ARG A 199 -5.78 9.73 23.75
N GLU A 200 -5.07 10.80 23.45
CA GLU A 200 -5.50 12.16 23.77
C GLU A 200 -6.59 12.65 22.81
N ASN A 201 -6.41 12.40 21.51
CA ASN A 201 -7.38 12.75 20.47
C ASN A 201 -7.50 11.64 19.42
N GLU A 202 -8.48 10.76 19.61
CA GLU A 202 -8.75 9.65 18.69
C GLU A 202 -9.25 10.10 17.30
N ASN A 203 -9.64 11.37 17.14
CA ASN A 203 -10.11 11.92 15.86
C ASN A 203 -9.03 12.72 15.12
N HIS A 204 -7.80 12.74 15.65
CA HIS A 204 -6.68 13.39 15.00
C HIS A 204 -6.20 12.55 13.80
N PRO A 205 -6.21 13.10 12.55
CA PRO A 205 -5.89 12.34 11.35
C PRO A 205 -4.45 11.79 11.36
N GLY A 206 -3.49 12.61 11.75
CA GLY A 206 -2.09 12.23 11.83
C GLY A 206 -1.83 11.13 12.88
N ALA A 207 -2.44 11.21 14.06
CA ALA A 207 -2.22 10.23 15.11
C ALA A 207 -2.61 8.82 14.66
N ALA A 208 -3.84 8.64 14.14
CA ALA A 208 -4.32 7.35 13.62
C ALA A 208 -3.47 6.85 12.44
N HIS A 209 -3.15 7.74 11.49
CA HIS A 209 -2.36 7.44 10.29
C HIS A 209 -0.94 6.95 10.64
N TYR A 210 -0.28 7.67 11.56
CA TYR A 210 1.13 7.38 11.90
C TYR A 210 1.28 6.11 12.73
N ILE A 211 0.27 5.71 13.51
CA ILE A 211 0.22 4.40 14.16
C ILE A 211 0.25 3.30 13.08
N ILE A 212 -0.58 3.41 12.04
CA ILE A 212 -0.64 2.42 10.96
C ILE A 212 0.74 2.27 10.31
N HIS A 213 1.37 3.37 9.90
CA HIS A 213 2.70 3.31 9.27
C HIS A 213 3.81 2.78 10.17
N SER A 214 3.69 2.99 11.48
CA SER A 214 4.71 2.57 12.45
C SER A 214 4.70 1.07 12.72
N PHE A 215 3.53 0.42 12.59
CA PHE A 215 3.31 -0.98 12.94
C PHE A 215 2.72 -1.79 11.78
N ASP A 216 3.08 -1.44 10.55
CA ASP A 216 2.63 -2.10 9.32
C ASP A 216 3.47 -3.35 9.01
N ASP A 217 3.26 -4.39 9.79
CA ASP A 217 3.80 -5.75 9.61
C ASP A 217 2.98 -6.77 10.42
N PRO A 218 3.02 -8.08 10.10
CA PRO A 218 2.19 -9.10 10.78
C PRO A 218 2.42 -9.21 12.29
N GLU A 219 3.64 -8.93 12.77
CA GLU A 219 3.98 -9.06 14.18
C GLU A 219 3.40 -7.90 15.01
N HIS A 220 3.44 -6.68 14.47
CA HIS A 220 3.06 -5.46 15.20
C HIS A 220 1.67 -4.92 14.82
N ALA A 221 1.08 -5.37 13.73
CA ALA A 221 -0.25 -4.93 13.28
C ALA A 221 -1.35 -4.98 14.36
N PRO A 222 -1.36 -5.93 15.32
CA PRO A 222 -2.36 -5.92 16.40
C PRO A 222 -2.37 -4.63 17.22
N ILE A 223 -1.24 -3.93 17.33
CA ILE A 223 -1.15 -2.64 18.05
C ILE A 223 -1.94 -1.54 17.33
N SER A 224 -2.02 -1.63 15.99
CA SER A 224 -2.63 -0.62 15.12
C SER A 224 -4.10 -0.85 14.80
N LEU A 225 -4.67 -2.00 15.15
CA LEU A 225 -6.01 -2.39 14.68
C LEU A 225 -7.09 -1.37 15.09
N ALA A 226 -7.05 -0.85 16.31
CA ALA A 226 -8.02 0.14 16.77
C ALA A 226 -7.95 1.45 15.96
N ALA A 227 -6.75 1.92 15.64
CA ALA A 227 -6.54 3.10 14.82
C ALA A 227 -6.99 2.85 13.36
N ALA A 228 -6.68 1.68 12.81
CA ALA A 228 -7.08 1.30 11.45
C ALA A 228 -8.61 1.24 11.30
N LEU A 229 -9.33 0.63 12.23
CA LEU A 229 -10.80 0.56 12.21
C LEU A 229 -11.47 1.93 12.23
N LYS A 230 -10.79 2.95 12.74
CA LYS A 230 -11.33 4.31 12.88
C LYS A 230 -10.89 5.25 11.75
N TYR A 231 -9.67 5.07 11.22
CA TYR A 231 -9.02 6.09 10.40
C TYR A 231 -9.80 6.51 9.14
N ALA A 232 -10.39 5.58 8.40
CA ALA A 232 -11.16 5.92 7.19
C ALA A 232 -12.38 6.81 7.47
N THR A 233 -12.88 6.82 8.71
CA THR A 233 -13.99 7.69 9.13
C THR A 233 -13.51 9.05 9.63
N ILE A 234 -12.24 9.18 9.98
CA ILE A 234 -11.64 10.44 10.45
C ILE A 234 -11.41 11.39 9.26
N ALA A 235 -10.81 10.90 8.18
CA ALA A 235 -10.45 11.72 7.03
C ALA A 235 -11.00 11.17 5.70
N PRO A 236 -12.33 11.01 5.56
CA PRO A 236 -12.94 10.40 4.37
C PRO A 236 -12.78 11.23 3.09
N ALA A 237 -12.37 12.50 3.18
CA ALA A 237 -12.10 13.34 2.02
C ALA A 237 -10.81 12.95 1.27
N VAL A 238 -9.96 12.10 1.86
CA VAL A 238 -8.65 11.75 1.31
C VAL A 238 -8.62 10.29 0.86
N ALA A 239 -8.29 10.04 -0.41
CA ALA A 239 -8.19 8.69 -0.97
C ALA A 239 -7.20 7.81 -0.18
N HIS A 240 -6.04 8.35 0.16
CA HIS A 240 -5.03 7.67 0.96
C HIS A 240 -5.56 7.25 2.34
N ALA A 241 -6.32 8.12 3.03
CA ALA A 241 -6.91 7.78 4.33
C ALA A 241 -7.93 6.63 4.27
N ARG A 242 -8.64 6.50 3.15
CA ARG A 242 -9.55 5.36 2.91
C ARG A 242 -8.80 4.06 2.65
N HIS A 243 -7.60 4.13 2.03
CA HIS A 243 -6.76 2.97 1.74
C HIS A 243 -5.98 2.49 2.97
N MET A 244 -5.43 3.39 3.76
CA MET A 244 -4.46 3.08 4.81
C MET A 244 -4.89 2.02 5.85
N PRO A 245 -6.15 1.94 6.29
CA PRO A 245 -6.58 0.85 7.16
C PRO A 245 -6.30 -0.54 6.61
N THR A 246 -6.29 -0.69 5.28
CA THR A 246 -6.07 -1.99 4.63
C THR A 246 -4.66 -2.52 4.83
N HIS A 247 -3.68 -1.67 5.14
CA HIS A 247 -2.33 -2.08 5.57
C HIS A 247 -2.36 -2.97 6.80
N ILE A 248 -3.24 -2.65 7.75
CA ILE A 248 -3.41 -3.43 8.99
C ILE A 248 -4.37 -4.60 8.75
N PHE A 249 -5.46 -4.38 8.00
CA PHE A 249 -6.41 -5.45 7.71
C PHE A 249 -5.79 -6.63 6.97
N ILE A 250 -4.85 -6.39 6.04
CA ILE A 250 -4.13 -7.45 5.33
C ILE A 250 -3.26 -8.27 6.29
N GLN A 251 -2.65 -7.64 7.28
CA GLN A 251 -1.85 -8.31 8.31
C GLN A 251 -2.70 -9.12 9.30
N HIS A 252 -4.00 -8.89 9.33
CA HIS A 252 -4.98 -9.67 10.09
C HIS A 252 -5.74 -10.68 9.22
N GLY A 253 -5.51 -10.67 7.90
CA GLY A 253 -6.29 -11.47 6.95
C GLY A 253 -7.77 -11.11 6.93
N MET A 254 -8.10 -9.84 7.16
CA MET A 254 -9.45 -9.25 7.11
C MET A 254 -9.78 -8.89 5.65
N TRP A 255 -9.95 -9.92 4.82
CA TRP A 255 -9.98 -9.77 3.36
C TRP A 255 -11.17 -8.98 2.84
N ARG A 256 -12.33 -9.04 3.53
CA ARG A 256 -13.51 -8.25 3.18
C ARG A 256 -13.23 -6.76 3.32
N GLU A 257 -12.65 -6.36 4.43
CA GLU A 257 -12.26 -4.97 4.68
C GLU A 257 -11.17 -4.50 3.72
N VAL A 258 -10.18 -5.36 3.40
CA VAL A 258 -9.18 -5.06 2.36
C VAL A 258 -9.85 -4.78 1.02
N ALA A 259 -10.82 -5.59 0.61
CA ALA A 259 -11.53 -5.44 -0.64
C ALA A 259 -12.40 -4.16 -0.67
N GLU A 260 -13.26 -3.96 0.33
CA GLU A 260 -14.25 -2.88 0.38
C GLU A 260 -13.60 -1.49 0.52
N TYR A 261 -12.60 -1.35 1.40
CA TYR A 261 -11.92 -0.07 1.60
C TYR A 261 -11.14 0.37 0.37
N ASN A 262 -10.54 -0.57 -0.38
CA ASN A 262 -9.86 -0.24 -1.62
C ASN A 262 -10.80 0.15 -2.75
N ILE A 263 -12.05 -0.34 -2.79
CA ILE A 263 -13.07 0.16 -3.73
C ILE A 263 -13.31 1.64 -3.47
N SER A 264 -13.55 2.01 -2.20
CA SER A 264 -13.78 3.39 -1.79
C SER A 264 -12.58 4.29 -2.07
N ALA A 265 -11.35 3.82 -1.77
CA ALA A 265 -10.12 4.56 -1.98
C ALA A 265 -9.83 4.78 -3.48
N PHE A 266 -10.01 3.76 -4.31
CA PHE A 266 -9.87 3.86 -5.76
C PHE A 266 -10.80 4.92 -6.34
N GLN A 267 -12.08 4.90 -5.94
CA GLN A 267 -13.07 5.87 -6.43
C GLN A 267 -12.68 7.30 -6.03
N ALA A 268 -12.30 7.51 -4.76
CA ALA A 268 -11.87 8.82 -4.30
C ALA A 268 -10.61 9.33 -5.04
N GLY A 269 -9.64 8.43 -5.32
CA GLY A 269 -8.47 8.76 -6.13
C GLY A 269 -8.82 9.10 -7.58
N ALA A 270 -9.79 8.39 -8.17
CA ALA A 270 -10.25 8.65 -9.52
C ALA A 270 -11.00 9.99 -9.64
N ASP A 271 -11.83 10.33 -8.66
CA ASP A 271 -12.60 11.58 -8.63
C ASP A 271 -11.68 12.82 -8.51
N LEU A 272 -10.51 12.68 -7.88
CA LEU A 272 -9.53 13.75 -7.69
C LEU A 272 -8.47 13.82 -8.81
N TRP A 273 -8.39 12.79 -9.65
CA TRP A 273 -7.38 12.72 -10.70
C TRP A 273 -7.72 13.65 -11.87
N LEU A 274 -6.71 14.37 -12.36
CA LEU A 274 -6.79 15.21 -13.56
C LEU A 274 -5.77 14.74 -14.61
N PRO A 275 -6.03 14.95 -15.91
CA PRO A 275 -5.04 14.64 -16.96
C PRO A 275 -3.67 15.26 -16.68
N GLY A 276 -2.65 14.40 -16.62
CA GLY A 276 -1.28 14.78 -16.26
C GLY A 276 -0.89 14.52 -14.80
N ASP A 277 -1.85 14.16 -13.94
CA ASP A 277 -1.53 13.68 -12.60
C ASP A 277 -1.02 12.23 -12.65
N ILE A 278 -0.17 11.87 -11.69
CA ILE A 278 0.28 10.49 -11.50
C ILE A 278 -0.85 9.71 -10.82
N PRO A 279 -1.32 8.59 -11.38
CA PRO A 279 -2.44 7.82 -10.82
C PRO A 279 -2.00 6.90 -9.66
N GLY A 280 -1.22 7.45 -8.71
CA GLY A 280 -0.59 6.71 -7.61
C GLY A 280 -1.59 5.99 -6.72
N ASP A 281 -2.61 6.70 -6.25
CA ASP A 281 -3.66 6.15 -5.37
C ASP A 281 -4.52 5.10 -6.10
N GLN A 282 -4.84 5.31 -7.39
CA GLN A 282 -5.59 4.36 -8.18
C GLN A 282 -4.82 3.05 -8.40
N ASN A 283 -3.52 3.15 -8.74
CA ASN A 283 -2.66 1.97 -8.91
C ASN A 283 -2.55 1.18 -7.60
N HIS A 284 -2.35 1.89 -6.49
CA HIS A 284 -2.17 1.26 -5.19
C HIS A 284 -3.44 0.57 -4.71
N SER A 285 -4.57 1.27 -4.77
CA SER A 285 -5.86 0.70 -4.38
C SER A 285 -6.31 -0.45 -5.27
N SER A 286 -6.03 -0.41 -6.60
CA SER A 286 -6.38 -1.51 -7.50
C SER A 286 -5.57 -2.77 -7.22
N ASP A 287 -4.28 -2.64 -6.94
CA ASP A 287 -3.40 -3.77 -6.59
C ASP A 287 -3.85 -4.48 -5.31
N TRP A 288 -4.14 -3.72 -4.26
CA TRP A 288 -4.57 -4.26 -2.97
C TRP A 288 -6.01 -4.76 -2.98
N GLY A 289 -6.92 -4.03 -3.63
CA GLY A 289 -8.31 -4.44 -3.79
C GLY A 289 -8.44 -5.76 -4.57
N GLN A 290 -7.66 -5.93 -5.62
CA GLN A 290 -7.60 -7.20 -6.34
C GLN A 290 -7.16 -8.34 -5.42
N TYR A 291 -6.10 -8.14 -4.62
CA TYR A 291 -5.60 -9.18 -3.72
C TYR A 291 -6.64 -9.57 -2.68
N GLY A 292 -7.36 -8.59 -2.10
CA GLY A 292 -8.47 -8.85 -1.18
C GLY A 292 -9.55 -9.73 -1.82
N HIS A 293 -10.02 -9.38 -3.03
CA HIS A 293 -11.03 -10.19 -3.75
C HIS A 293 -10.52 -11.59 -4.14
N LEU A 294 -9.23 -11.73 -4.47
CA LEU A 294 -8.64 -13.05 -4.74
C LEU A 294 -8.67 -13.94 -3.50
N GLN A 295 -8.38 -13.39 -2.31
CA GLN A 295 -8.43 -14.15 -1.06
C GLN A 295 -9.87 -14.48 -0.63
N LEU A 296 -10.84 -13.65 -0.97
CA LEU A 296 -12.28 -13.92 -0.78
C LEU A 296 -12.82 -14.97 -1.76
N GLY A 297 -12.04 -15.38 -2.77
CA GLY A 297 -12.53 -16.22 -3.85
C GLY A 297 -13.45 -15.50 -4.85
N ASP A 298 -13.60 -14.18 -4.75
CA ASP A 298 -14.37 -13.35 -5.69
C ASP A 298 -13.52 -13.07 -6.95
N TYR A 299 -13.34 -14.10 -7.75
CA TYR A 299 -12.50 -14.04 -8.95
C TYR A 299 -13.13 -13.16 -10.04
N ALA A 300 -14.45 -13.01 -10.04
CA ALA A 300 -15.14 -12.11 -10.97
C ALA A 300 -14.74 -10.65 -10.71
N TYR A 301 -14.84 -10.20 -9.47
CA TYR A 301 -14.46 -8.83 -9.11
C TYR A 301 -12.93 -8.62 -9.18
N ALA A 302 -12.14 -9.65 -8.86
CA ALA A 302 -10.69 -9.60 -9.06
C ALA A 302 -10.30 -9.35 -10.53
N ARG A 303 -11.11 -9.84 -11.49
CA ARG A 303 -10.96 -9.55 -12.93
C ARG A 303 -11.42 -8.12 -13.28
N GLU A 304 -12.46 -7.60 -12.63
CA GLU A 304 -12.86 -6.21 -12.80
C GLU A 304 -11.77 -5.23 -12.37
N TRP A 305 -11.00 -5.55 -11.32
CA TRP A 305 -9.84 -4.77 -10.93
C TRP A 305 -8.78 -4.69 -12.02
N ILE A 306 -8.53 -5.77 -12.75
CA ILE A 306 -7.64 -5.77 -13.92
C ILE A 306 -8.17 -4.80 -14.98
N ALA A 307 -9.48 -4.83 -15.28
CA ALA A 307 -10.10 -3.91 -16.24
C ALA A 307 -10.00 -2.44 -15.80
N LYS A 308 -10.15 -2.14 -14.50
CA LYS A 308 -9.92 -0.81 -13.94
C LYS A 308 -8.47 -0.36 -14.14
N ALA A 309 -7.48 -1.23 -13.85
CA ALA A 309 -6.06 -0.93 -14.05
C ALA A 309 -5.70 -0.77 -15.54
N GLU A 310 -6.33 -1.51 -16.45
CA GLU A 310 -6.21 -1.31 -17.91
C GLU A 310 -6.72 0.07 -18.33
N ASN A 311 -7.83 0.53 -17.76
CA ASN A 311 -8.37 1.86 -18.03
C ASN A 311 -7.45 2.97 -17.49
N VAL A 312 -6.88 2.81 -16.28
CA VAL A 312 -5.88 3.74 -15.74
C VAL A 312 -4.67 3.84 -16.66
N LEU A 313 -4.14 2.70 -17.12
CA LEU A 313 -3.00 2.67 -18.05
C LEU A 313 -3.36 3.30 -19.41
N ALA A 314 -4.57 3.06 -19.92
CA ALA A 314 -5.00 3.66 -21.19
C ALA A 314 -5.06 5.20 -21.14
N GLN A 315 -5.36 5.77 -19.96
CA GLN A 315 -5.32 7.22 -19.73
C GLN A 315 -3.90 7.75 -19.49
N ASN A 316 -2.95 6.88 -19.12
CA ASN A 316 -1.57 7.20 -18.80
C ASN A 316 -0.62 6.19 -19.46
N PRO A 317 -0.55 6.11 -20.80
CA PRO A 317 0.10 5.00 -21.50
C PRO A 317 1.63 4.90 -21.27
N ASP A 318 2.27 6.00 -20.88
CA ASP A 318 3.71 6.05 -20.61
C ASP A 318 4.07 5.87 -19.12
N ASP A 319 3.06 5.72 -18.24
CA ASP A 319 3.30 5.55 -16.82
C ASP A 319 3.80 4.12 -16.52
N ARG A 320 5.09 4.03 -16.18
CA ARG A 320 5.77 2.76 -15.89
C ARG A 320 5.19 2.05 -14.67
N ARG A 321 4.68 2.82 -13.69
CA ARG A 321 4.07 2.26 -12.48
C ARG A 321 2.75 1.56 -12.82
N SER A 322 1.88 2.23 -13.58
CA SER A 322 0.61 1.63 -14.06
C SER A 322 0.87 0.37 -14.89
N MET A 323 1.86 0.40 -15.80
CA MET A 323 2.26 -0.79 -16.55
C MET A 323 2.71 -1.94 -15.62
N GLY A 324 3.56 -1.63 -14.63
CA GLY A 324 4.05 -2.61 -13.66
C GLY A 324 2.92 -3.20 -12.83
N THR A 325 2.05 -2.35 -12.28
CA THR A 325 0.87 -2.75 -11.48
C THR A 325 -0.03 -3.70 -12.28
N LEU A 326 -0.40 -3.34 -13.50
CA LEU A 326 -1.26 -4.16 -14.36
C LEU A 326 -0.64 -5.54 -14.64
N ARG A 327 0.65 -5.60 -14.95
CA ARG A 327 1.37 -6.87 -15.20
C ARG A 327 1.38 -7.75 -13.95
N ASN A 328 1.66 -7.18 -12.80
CA ASN A 328 1.66 -7.88 -11.52
C ASN A 328 0.28 -8.42 -11.18
N MET A 329 -0.78 -7.62 -11.36
CA MET A 329 -2.16 -8.04 -11.13
C MET A 329 -2.57 -9.20 -12.05
N LYS A 330 -2.19 -9.17 -13.33
CA LYS A 330 -2.47 -10.26 -14.28
C LYS A 330 -1.73 -11.55 -13.92
N ALA A 331 -0.48 -11.46 -13.51
CA ALA A 331 0.30 -12.61 -13.09
C ALA A 331 -0.24 -13.23 -11.79
N ARG A 332 -0.52 -12.41 -10.78
CA ARG A 332 -1.12 -12.85 -9.52
C ARG A 332 -2.49 -13.49 -9.72
N TYR A 333 -3.33 -12.92 -10.60
CA TYR A 333 -4.63 -13.50 -10.95
C TYR A 333 -4.49 -14.96 -11.42
N ILE A 334 -3.55 -15.25 -12.32
CA ILE A 334 -3.31 -16.62 -12.81
C ILE A 334 -2.90 -17.54 -11.65
N VAL A 335 -2.00 -17.10 -10.79
CA VAL A 335 -1.49 -17.91 -9.67
C VAL A 335 -2.58 -18.21 -8.65
N GLU A 336 -3.35 -17.21 -8.25
CA GLU A 336 -4.37 -17.36 -7.20
C GLU A 336 -5.64 -18.07 -7.67
N THR A 337 -6.05 -17.87 -8.94
CA THR A 337 -7.23 -18.55 -9.50
C THR A 337 -6.94 -19.92 -10.06
N GLN A 338 -5.66 -20.23 -10.33
CA GLN A 338 -5.22 -21.42 -11.05
C GLN A 338 -5.82 -21.52 -12.48
N GLU A 339 -6.25 -20.40 -13.07
CA GLU A 339 -6.64 -20.33 -14.47
C GLU A 339 -5.39 -20.42 -15.36
N TRP A 340 -4.78 -21.61 -15.40
CA TRP A 340 -3.48 -21.84 -16.01
C TRP A 340 -3.44 -21.47 -17.49
N LYS A 341 -2.51 -20.62 -17.86
CA LYS A 341 -2.22 -20.24 -19.25
C LYS A 341 -0.78 -19.82 -19.40
N THR A 342 -0.16 -20.18 -20.50
CA THR A 342 1.18 -19.73 -20.87
C THR A 342 1.11 -18.52 -21.79
N SER A 343 2.17 -17.75 -21.86
CA SER A 343 2.37 -16.64 -22.77
C SER A 343 3.82 -16.57 -23.23
N GLU A 344 4.09 -15.81 -24.30
CA GLU A 344 5.45 -15.60 -24.78
C GLU A 344 6.33 -14.92 -23.74
N ILE A 345 7.57 -15.40 -23.63
CA ILE A 345 8.62 -14.82 -22.80
C ILE A 345 9.48 -13.91 -23.66
N ASN A 346 9.69 -12.68 -23.21
CA ASN A 346 10.57 -11.71 -23.84
C ASN A 346 11.50 -11.04 -22.82
N SER A 347 12.37 -10.14 -23.27
CA SER A 347 13.35 -9.46 -22.39
C SER A 347 12.72 -8.63 -21.27
N ASN A 348 11.46 -8.20 -21.43
CA ASN A 348 10.74 -7.40 -20.46
C ASN A 348 9.87 -8.22 -19.50
N THR A 349 9.76 -9.55 -19.67
CA THR A 349 8.99 -10.43 -18.79
C THR A 349 9.61 -10.42 -17.40
N ASN A 350 8.85 -10.01 -16.38
CA ASN A 350 9.34 -9.91 -15.00
C ASN A 350 9.24 -11.24 -14.24
N ALA A 351 9.85 -11.30 -13.04
CA ALA A 351 9.89 -12.52 -12.24
C ALA A 351 8.50 -13.04 -11.85
N GLY A 352 7.55 -12.15 -11.50
CA GLY A 352 6.17 -12.53 -11.16
C GLY A 352 5.41 -13.13 -12.36
N GLU A 353 5.60 -12.56 -13.56
CA GLU A 353 5.06 -13.14 -14.80
C GLU A 353 5.70 -14.51 -15.12
N LEU A 354 7.02 -14.65 -14.93
CA LEU A 354 7.72 -15.93 -15.10
C LEU A 354 7.23 -16.98 -14.09
N LEU A 355 6.92 -16.60 -12.84
CA LEU A 355 6.28 -17.51 -11.89
C LEU A 355 4.93 -18.00 -12.43
N ALA A 356 4.06 -17.09 -12.85
CA ALA A 356 2.73 -17.44 -13.37
C ALA A 356 2.82 -18.33 -14.62
N ILE A 357 3.74 -18.02 -15.56
CA ILE A 357 3.97 -18.83 -16.76
C ILE A 357 4.55 -20.19 -16.39
N GLY A 358 5.52 -20.25 -15.46
CA GLY A 358 6.16 -21.47 -15.00
C GLY A 358 5.19 -22.43 -14.32
N LEU A 359 4.39 -21.92 -13.37
CA LEU A 359 3.34 -22.71 -12.72
C LEU A 359 2.28 -23.17 -13.72
N SER A 360 1.90 -22.32 -14.67
CA SER A 360 0.98 -22.70 -15.76
C SER A 360 1.57 -23.83 -16.63
N ALA A 361 2.81 -23.69 -17.06
CA ALA A 361 3.47 -24.70 -17.90
C ALA A 361 3.60 -26.04 -17.17
N ILE A 362 3.92 -26.02 -15.88
CA ILE A 362 3.99 -27.22 -15.03
C ILE A 362 2.63 -27.93 -14.96
N ASN A 363 1.55 -27.18 -14.71
CA ASN A 363 0.20 -27.74 -14.60
C ASN A 363 -0.37 -28.21 -15.95
N LEU A 364 0.01 -27.54 -17.05
CA LEU A 364 -0.41 -27.90 -18.40
C LEU A 364 0.48 -28.99 -19.05
N GLY A 365 1.64 -29.31 -18.43
CA GLY A 365 2.58 -30.29 -18.98
C GLY A 365 3.37 -29.79 -20.20
N ASP A 366 3.60 -28.48 -20.33
CA ASP A 366 4.36 -27.86 -21.41
C ASP A 366 5.86 -27.85 -21.08
N GLU A 367 6.55 -28.96 -21.32
CA GLU A 367 7.96 -29.13 -20.99
C GLU A 367 8.86 -28.09 -21.68
N ALA A 368 8.54 -27.71 -22.92
CA ALA A 368 9.34 -26.73 -23.65
C ALA A 368 9.23 -25.33 -23.03
N MET A 369 8.06 -24.97 -22.50
CA MET A 369 7.87 -23.71 -21.79
C MET A 369 8.52 -23.74 -20.40
N ILE A 370 8.45 -24.88 -19.68
CA ILE A 370 9.14 -25.06 -18.38
C ILE A 370 10.64 -24.80 -18.54
N GLU A 371 11.28 -25.41 -19.53
CA GLU A 371 12.71 -25.22 -19.79
C GLU A 371 13.06 -23.76 -20.08
N LYS A 372 12.24 -23.06 -20.90
CA LYS A 372 12.43 -21.64 -21.21
C LYS A 372 12.29 -20.75 -19.98
N VAL A 373 11.30 -21.00 -19.13
CA VAL A 373 11.09 -20.24 -17.89
C VAL A 373 12.28 -20.42 -16.95
N ILE A 374 12.70 -21.67 -16.73
CA ILE A 374 13.83 -21.98 -15.82
C ILE A 374 15.11 -21.31 -16.32
N ALA A 375 15.42 -21.43 -17.63
CA ALA A 375 16.60 -20.81 -18.22
C ALA A 375 16.58 -19.26 -18.03
N ARG A 376 15.42 -18.63 -18.23
CA ARG A 376 15.28 -17.19 -18.05
C ARG A 376 15.38 -16.76 -16.60
N LEU A 377 14.75 -17.48 -15.67
CA LEU A 377 14.85 -17.22 -14.24
C LEU A 377 16.30 -17.39 -13.73
N GLN A 378 16.99 -18.42 -14.20
CA GLN A 378 18.39 -18.65 -13.86
C GLN A 378 19.29 -17.50 -14.34
N GLU A 379 19.18 -17.10 -15.61
CA GLU A 379 19.92 -15.94 -16.16
C GLU A 379 19.69 -14.68 -15.33
N MET A 380 18.43 -14.42 -14.96
CA MET A 380 18.06 -13.26 -14.15
C MET A 380 18.62 -13.36 -12.73
N ALA A 381 18.58 -14.54 -12.09
CA ALA A 381 19.09 -14.76 -10.74
C ALA A 381 20.62 -14.61 -10.69
N GLU A 382 21.34 -15.13 -11.68
CA GLU A 382 22.79 -14.96 -11.82
C GLU A 382 23.19 -13.47 -11.99
N SER A 383 22.36 -12.70 -12.71
CA SER A 383 22.61 -11.26 -12.90
C SER A 383 22.22 -10.40 -11.70
N ARG A 384 21.36 -10.91 -10.81
CA ARG A 384 20.83 -10.20 -9.61
C ARG A 384 20.85 -11.15 -8.39
N PRO A 385 22.02 -11.54 -7.90
CA PRO A 385 22.12 -12.51 -6.80
C PRO A 385 21.49 -12.01 -5.50
N ASP A 386 21.42 -10.70 -5.29
CA ASP A 386 20.84 -10.09 -4.10
C ASP A 386 19.30 -9.90 -4.18
N ASP A 387 18.67 -10.25 -5.30
CA ASP A 387 17.21 -10.22 -5.45
C ASP A 387 16.59 -11.51 -4.88
N SER A 388 16.34 -11.51 -3.58
CA SER A 388 15.84 -12.69 -2.86
C SER A 388 14.54 -13.24 -3.45
N ASN A 389 13.58 -12.38 -3.83
CA ASN A 389 12.31 -12.84 -4.40
C ASN A 389 12.49 -13.54 -5.74
N LEU A 390 13.32 -13.00 -6.62
CA LEU A 390 13.67 -13.65 -7.88
C LEU A 390 14.33 -15.01 -7.63
N ASN A 391 15.24 -15.08 -6.67
CA ASN A 391 15.95 -16.32 -6.30
C ASN A 391 15.01 -17.37 -5.69
N ILE A 392 13.99 -16.97 -4.94
CA ILE A 392 12.92 -17.86 -4.43
C ILE A 392 12.12 -18.40 -5.62
N ILE A 393 11.61 -17.53 -6.50
CA ILE A 393 10.82 -17.91 -7.67
C ILE A 393 11.57 -18.92 -8.56
N TYR A 394 12.87 -18.69 -8.79
CA TYR A 394 13.70 -19.64 -9.55
C TYR A 394 13.68 -21.02 -8.91
N ARG A 395 13.88 -21.13 -7.60
CA ARG A 395 13.91 -22.39 -6.87
C ARG A 395 12.55 -23.09 -6.84
N GLU A 396 11.48 -22.34 -6.70
CA GLU A 396 10.11 -22.87 -6.75
C GLU A 396 9.83 -23.56 -8.09
N VAL A 397 10.06 -22.85 -9.20
CA VAL A 397 9.78 -23.40 -10.55
C VAL A 397 10.74 -24.53 -10.91
N ALA A 398 12.03 -24.39 -10.60
CA ALA A 398 13.01 -25.44 -10.86
C ALA A 398 12.78 -26.68 -9.97
N GLY A 399 12.40 -26.49 -8.70
CA GLY A 399 12.05 -27.57 -7.78
C GLY A 399 10.85 -28.36 -8.26
N LEU A 400 9.76 -27.69 -8.65
CA LEU A 400 8.58 -28.36 -9.22
C LEU A 400 8.91 -29.13 -10.52
N SER A 401 9.77 -28.57 -11.38
CA SER A 401 10.24 -29.26 -12.59
C SER A 401 11.02 -30.54 -12.26
N LEU A 402 11.92 -30.48 -11.25
CA LEU A 402 12.65 -31.67 -10.78
C LEU A 402 11.71 -32.72 -10.18
N ALA A 403 10.70 -32.29 -9.42
CA ALA A 403 9.70 -33.19 -8.85
C ALA A 403 8.92 -33.94 -9.94
N ARG A 404 8.51 -33.26 -11.03
CA ARG A 404 7.89 -33.89 -12.21
C ARG A 404 8.78 -34.94 -12.86
N GLN A 405 10.11 -34.77 -12.80
CA GLN A 405 11.10 -35.73 -13.31
C GLN A 405 11.36 -36.88 -12.33
N GLY A 406 10.67 -36.96 -11.20
CA GLY A 406 10.88 -37.94 -10.14
C GLY A 406 12.15 -37.72 -9.29
N LYS A 407 12.79 -36.58 -9.41
CA LYS A 407 14.01 -36.20 -8.65
C LYS A 407 13.66 -35.53 -7.33
N ILE A 408 12.94 -36.26 -6.46
CA ILE A 408 12.26 -35.72 -5.28
C ILE A 408 13.25 -35.05 -4.31
N GLU A 409 14.39 -35.72 -3.96
CA GLU A 409 15.37 -35.15 -3.02
C GLU A 409 16.00 -33.86 -3.54
N LYS A 410 16.19 -33.74 -4.87
CA LYS A 410 16.72 -32.50 -5.47
C LYS A 410 15.67 -31.39 -5.47
N ALA A 411 14.41 -31.74 -5.63
CA ALA A 411 13.32 -30.77 -5.53
C ALA A 411 13.21 -30.21 -4.10
N GLN A 412 13.27 -31.09 -3.10
CA GLN A 412 13.26 -30.71 -1.69
C GLN A 412 14.42 -29.79 -1.34
N ALA A 413 15.63 -30.11 -1.80
CA ALA A 413 16.80 -29.24 -1.57
C ALA A 413 16.60 -27.81 -2.10
N LEU A 414 15.96 -27.65 -3.29
CA LEU A 414 15.66 -26.32 -3.81
C LEU A 414 14.55 -25.62 -2.99
N PHE A 415 13.56 -26.34 -2.49
CA PHE A 415 12.54 -25.76 -1.64
C PHE A 415 13.08 -25.35 -0.28
N ASP A 416 14.01 -26.14 0.31
CA ASP A 416 14.71 -25.78 1.55
C ASP A 416 15.51 -24.48 1.36
N GLU A 417 16.26 -24.35 0.25
CA GLU A 417 16.95 -23.10 -0.10
C GLU A 417 15.97 -21.91 -0.28
N ALA A 418 14.78 -22.15 -0.85
CA ALA A 418 13.76 -21.11 -0.99
C ALA A 418 13.22 -20.66 0.37
N ILE A 419 13.07 -21.58 1.33
CA ILE A 419 12.69 -21.27 2.72
C ILE A 419 13.80 -20.45 3.40
N GLU A 420 15.08 -20.86 3.29
CA GLU A 420 16.20 -20.08 3.87
C GLU A 420 16.22 -18.63 3.36
N LEU A 421 15.98 -18.42 2.06
CA LEU A 421 15.86 -17.09 1.49
C LEU A 421 14.62 -16.32 1.98
N THR A 422 13.54 -17.03 2.24
CA THR A 422 12.29 -16.44 2.77
C THR A 422 12.47 -16.00 4.22
N ASP A 423 13.16 -16.80 5.04
CA ASP A 423 13.41 -16.51 6.45
C ASP A 423 14.38 -15.34 6.66
N ALA A 424 15.26 -15.13 5.68
CA ALA A 424 16.15 -13.97 5.67
C ALA A 424 15.40 -12.64 5.38
N GLN A 425 14.12 -12.71 4.98
CA GLN A 425 13.28 -11.54 4.70
C GLN A 425 12.25 -11.31 5.79
N LEU A 426 11.92 -10.03 6.02
CA LEU A 426 10.74 -9.68 6.81
C LEU A 426 9.45 -10.18 6.11
N PRO A 427 8.40 -10.49 6.88
CA PRO A 427 7.09 -10.78 6.31
C PRO A 427 6.60 -9.65 5.37
N PRO A 428 5.80 -9.97 4.34
CA PRO A 428 5.31 -8.97 3.41
C PRO A 428 4.40 -7.97 4.10
N ARG A 429 4.56 -6.69 3.78
CA ARG A 429 3.68 -5.61 4.29
C ARG A 429 2.42 -5.42 3.45
N GLY A 430 2.27 -6.16 2.38
CA GLY A 430 1.16 -6.10 1.45
C GLY A 430 0.79 -7.49 0.95
N SER A 431 0.45 -7.61 -0.34
CA SER A 431 0.21 -8.92 -0.96
C SER A 431 1.43 -9.83 -0.85
N ALA A 432 1.18 -11.13 -0.82
CA ALA A 432 2.25 -12.13 -0.80
C ALA A 432 3.26 -11.90 -1.95
N ASN A 433 4.53 -11.98 -1.62
CA ASN A 433 5.63 -11.84 -2.58
C ASN A 433 6.76 -12.82 -2.21
N PRO A 434 6.96 -13.88 -3.03
CA PRO A 434 6.28 -14.19 -4.31
C PRO A 434 4.76 -14.37 -4.20
N TYR A 435 4.01 -14.28 -5.30
CA TYR A 435 2.54 -14.49 -5.32
C TYR A 435 2.14 -15.88 -4.84
N LYS A 436 3.00 -16.87 -5.07
CA LYS A 436 2.95 -18.20 -4.45
C LYS A 436 4.02 -18.22 -3.36
N PRO A 437 3.67 -18.09 -2.07
CA PRO A 437 4.67 -18.12 -1.00
C PRO A 437 5.42 -19.46 -0.93
N ALA A 438 6.72 -19.42 -0.67
CA ALA A 438 7.56 -20.62 -0.63
C ALA A 438 7.05 -21.67 0.37
N TYR A 439 6.63 -21.25 1.54
CA TYR A 439 6.03 -22.10 2.55
C TYR A 439 4.72 -22.76 2.07
N GLU A 440 3.86 -22.01 1.35
CA GLU A 440 2.62 -22.55 0.80
C GLU A 440 2.90 -23.58 -0.30
N LEU A 441 3.77 -23.25 -1.25
CA LEU A 441 4.14 -24.15 -2.36
C LEU A 441 4.81 -25.42 -1.84
N TYR A 442 5.74 -25.30 -0.90
CA TYR A 442 6.41 -26.47 -0.31
C TYR A 442 5.45 -27.31 0.53
N GLY A 443 4.53 -26.67 1.26
CA GLY A 443 3.46 -27.37 2.00
C GLY A 443 2.57 -28.20 1.08
N GLU A 444 2.15 -27.66 -0.07
CA GLU A 444 1.39 -28.39 -1.09
C GLU A 444 2.20 -29.57 -1.65
N PHE A 445 3.48 -29.36 -1.92
CA PHE A 445 4.36 -30.43 -2.39
C PHE A 445 4.49 -31.54 -1.36
N MET A 446 4.75 -31.23 -0.08
CA MET A 446 4.92 -32.24 0.98
C MET A 446 3.61 -33.02 1.23
N LEU A 447 2.47 -32.33 1.21
CA LEU A 447 1.16 -33.00 1.29
C LEU A 447 0.95 -33.98 0.13
N ALA A 448 1.30 -33.58 -1.09
CA ALA A 448 1.22 -34.47 -2.26
C ALA A 448 2.18 -35.67 -2.20
N GLN A 449 3.30 -35.58 -1.44
CA GLN A 449 4.19 -36.69 -1.16
C GLN A 449 3.73 -37.56 0.05
N GLY A 450 2.56 -37.28 0.64
CA GLY A 450 2.04 -37.98 1.81
C GLY A 450 2.75 -37.62 3.14
N GLN A 451 3.53 -36.54 3.16
CA GLN A 451 4.25 -36.05 4.34
C GLN A 451 3.43 -34.96 5.05
N ALA A 452 2.26 -35.36 5.55
CA ALA A 452 1.28 -34.41 6.08
C ALA A 452 1.75 -33.69 7.34
N GLU A 453 2.57 -34.30 8.20
CA GLU A 453 3.16 -33.64 9.38
C GLU A 453 4.03 -32.45 8.97
N ARG A 454 4.92 -32.65 7.98
CA ARG A 454 5.76 -31.56 7.45
C ARG A 454 4.93 -30.50 6.73
N ALA A 455 3.87 -30.91 6.04
CA ALA A 455 2.95 -29.97 5.38
C ALA A 455 2.24 -29.07 6.41
N ILE A 456 1.83 -29.60 7.59
CA ILE A 456 1.24 -28.81 8.68
C ILE A 456 2.19 -27.72 9.14
N GLU A 457 3.47 -28.07 9.40
CA GLU A 457 4.48 -27.07 9.79
C GLU A 457 4.60 -25.96 8.75
N LEU A 458 4.76 -26.33 7.47
CA LEU A 458 4.96 -25.38 6.38
C LEU A 458 3.75 -24.44 6.17
N PHE A 459 2.52 -24.98 6.19
CA PHE A 459 1.33 -24.13 6.08
C PHE A 459 1.13 -23.25 7.32
N SER A 460 1.51 -23.72 8.50
CA SER A 460 1.45 -22.92 9.73
C SER A 460 2.38 -21.72 9.64
N GLU A 461 3.62 -21.91 9.19
CA GLU A 461 4.59 -20.84 8.96
C GLU A 461 4.11 -19.88 7.83
N SER A 462 3.51 -20.43 6.75
CA SER A 462 2.89 -19.59 5.73
C SER A 462 1.84 -18.64 6.30
N LEU A 463 0.98 -19.14 7.22
CA LEU A 463 -0.08 -18.36 7.84
C LEU A 463 0.41 -17.37 8.89
N LEU A 464 1.60 -17.56 9.48
CA LEU A 464 2.25 -16.54 10.31
C LEU A 464 2.73 -15.35 9.47
N ARG A 465 3.26 -15.60 8.27
CA ARG A 465 3.77 -14.56 7.36
C ARG A 465 2.68 -13.90 6.52
N THR A 466 1.63 -14.63 6.17
CA THR A 466 0.47 -14.18 5.36
C THR A 466 -0.83 -14.67 6.02
N PRO A 467 -1.31 -13.97 7.04
CA PRO A 467 -2.45 -14.41 7.86
C PRO A 467 -3.72 -14.66 7.04
N ASN A 468 -4.38 -15.79 7.30
CA ASN A 468 -5.63 -16.18 6.65
C ASN A 468 -5.58 -16.27 5.11
N LYS A 469 -4.40 -16.45 4.51
CA LYS A 469 -4.32 -16.69 3.06
C LYS A 469 -5.10 -17.96 2.71
N SER A 470 -6.10 -17.82 1.84
CA SER A 470 -7.12 -18.86 1.60
C SER A 470 -6.54 -20.22 1.16
N TRP A 471 -5.54 -20.23 0.27
CA TRP A 471 -4.86 -21.45 -0.15
C TRP A 471 -4.06 -22.13 0.97
N SER A 472 -3.41 -21.36 1.85
CA SER A 472 -2.69 -21.90 2.99
C SER A 472 -3.64 -22.46 4.05
N VAL A 473 -4.80 -21.81 4.27
CA VAL A 473 -5.86 -22.34 5.17
C VAL A 473 -6.40 -23.66 4.64
N LEU A 474 -6.69 -23.75 3.33
CA LEU A 474 -7.15 -24.99 2.70
C LEU A 474 -6.08 -26.10 2.78
N GLY A 475 -4.82 -25.76 2.50
CA GLY A 475 -3.69 -26.69 2.57
C GLY A 475 -3.50 -27.26 3.98
N LEU A 476 -3.61 -26.39 5.01
CA LEU A 476 -3.53 -26.80 6.41
C LEU A 476 -4.69 -27.71 6.80
N ALA A 477 -5.93 -27.39 6.39
CA ALA A 477 -7.10 -28.23 6.62
C ALA A 477 -6.91 -29.65 6.06
N ARG A 478 -6.49 -29.75 4.79
CA ARG A 478 -6.19 -31.01 4.12
C ARG A 478 -5.09 -31.80 4.81
N SER A 479 -4.07 -31.11 5.29
CA SER A 479 -2.95 -31.74 6.02
C SER A 479 -3.40 -32.33 7.35
N TYR A 480 -4.28 -31.64 8.08
CA TYR A 480 -4.89 -32.17 9.30
C TYR A 480 -5.78 -33.39 9.02
N VAL A 481 -6.57 -33.38 7.93
CA VAL A 481 -7.34 -34.56 7.51
C VAL A 481 -6.42 -35.76 7.25
N ALA A 482 -5.31 -35.54 6.53
CA ALA A 482 -4.35 -36.60 6.19
C ALA A 482 -3.64 -37.17 7.44
N GLN A 483 -3.54 -36.39 8.52
CA GLN A 483 -3.01 -36.84 9.83
C GLN A 483 -4.08 -37.42 10.79
N GLY A 484 -5.36 -37.40 10.41
CA GLY A 484 -6.46 -37.82 11.27
C GLY A 484 -6.76 -36.86 12.41
N LEU A 485 -6.36 -35.60 12.31
CA LEU A 485 -6.57 -34.55 13.31
C LEU A 485 -7.89 -33.81 13.03
N SER A 486 -9.02 -34.50 13.29
CA SER A 486 -10.35 -34.06 12.83
C SER A 486 -10.80 -32.72 13.41
N ASP A 487 -10.50 -32.42 14.68
CA ASP A 487 -10.91 -31.16 15.30
C ASP A 487 -10.18 -29.97 14.67
N GLN A 488 -8.86 -30.09 14.44
CA GLN A 488 -8.05 -29.06 13.81
C GLN A 488 -8.46 -28.86 12.33
N ALA A 489 -8.73 -29.94 11.61
CA ALA A 489 -9.25 -29.88 10.25
C ALA A 489 -10.57 -29.12 10.19
N ARG A 490 -11.49 -29.41 11.11
CA ARG A 490 -12.78 -28.73 11.24
C ARG A 490 -12.63 -27.25 11.46
N GLU A 491 -11.73 -26.84 12.34
CA GLU A 491 -11.45 -25.43 12.61
C GLU A 491 -10.98 -24.69 11.34
N GLN A 492 -10.04 -25.28 10.58
CA GLN A 492 -9.54 -24.64 9.36
C GLN A 492 -10.60 -24.61 8.25
N TYR A 493 -11.42 -25.65 8.10
CA TYR A 493 -12.53 -25.61 7.15
C TYR A 493 -13.61 -24.61 7.54
N GLN A 494 -13.93 -24.46 8.82
CA GLN A 494 -14.82 -23.39 9.30
C GLN A 494 -14.25 -22.00 8.98
N LYS A 495 -12.96 -21.79 9.23
CA LYS A 495 -12.27 -20.55 8.87
C LYS A 495 -12.35 -20.28 7.37
N LEU A 496 -12.09 -21.27 6.53
CA LEU A 496 -12.16 -21.14 5.08
C LEU A 496 -13.55 -20.73 4.60
N THR A 497 -14.63 -21.29 5.15
CA THR A 497 -16.02 -20.91 4.82
C THR A 497 -16.40 -19.51 5.29
N GLN A 498 -15.67 -18.94 6.25
CA GLN A 498 -15.84 -17.54 6.66
C GLN A 498 -15.07 -16.56 5.76
N ILE A 499 -13.96 -17.04 5.17
CA ILE A 499 -13.13 -16.24 4.24
C ILE A 499 -13.77 -16.19 2.85
N LEU A 500 -14.01 -17.36 2.25
CA LEU A 500 -14.51 -17.47 0.88
C LEU A 500 -15.98 -17.05 0.80
N ILE A 501 -16.32 -16.24 -0.23
CA ILE A 501 -17.69 -15.77 -0.46
C ILE A 501 -18.36 -16.44 -1.66
N ASP A 502 -17.60 -17.06 -2.56
CA ASP A 502 -18.14 -17.83 -3.68
C ASP A 502 -18.29 -19.30 -3.26
N ASP A 503 -19.53 -19.72 -3.08
CA ASP A 503 -19.89 -21.05 -2.66
C ASP A 503 -19.71 -22.13 -3.77
N GLN A 504 -19.42 -21.71 -5.01
CA GLN A 504 -19.15 -22.66 -6.12
C GLN A 504 -17.67 -23.08 -6.19
N LEU A 505 -16.79 -22.45 -5.45
CA LEU A 505 -15.37 -22.80 -5.44
C LEU A 505 -15.16 -24.24 -4.89
N PRO A 506 -14.30 -25.06 -5.55
CA PRO A 506 -14.03 -26.42 -5.08
C PRO A 506 -13.59 -26.49 -3.62
N GLY A 507 -12.72 -25.56 -3.16
CA GLY A 507 -12.28 -25.51 -1.78
C GLY A 507 -13.40 -25.20 -0.79
N TYR A 508 -14.37 -24.35 -1.15
CA TYR A 508 -15.56 -24.07 -0.36
C TYR A 508 -16.46 -25.30 -0.25
N GLN A 509 -16.73 -25.96 -1.38
CA GLN A 509 -17.56 -27.17 -1.43
C GLN A 509 -16.92 -28.34 -0.66
N GLU A 510 -15.59 -28.49 -0.73
CA GLU A 510 -14.83 -29.43 0.08
C GLU A 510 -15.02 -29.16 1.58
N ALA A 511 -14.88 -27.91 1.98
CA ALA A 511 -15.07 -27.49 3.38
C ALA A 511 -16.49 -27.81 3.88
N LEU A 512 -17.53 -27.45 3.11
CA LEU A 512 -18.92 -27.77 3.46
C LEU A 512 -19.15 -29.28 3.59
N SER A 513 -18.62 -30.07 2.66
CA SER A 513 -18.75 -31.52 2.66
C SER A 513 -18.13 -32.14 3.91
N TYR A 514 -16.93 -31.70 4.29
CA TYR A 514 -16.25 -32.16 5.50
C TYR A 514 -17.02 -31.77 6.78
N LEU A 515 -17.48 -30.52 6.86
CA LEU A 515 -18.23 -30.03 8.02
C LEU A 515 -19.58 -30.74 8.20
N ALA A 516 -20.25 -31.11 7.11
CA ALA A 516 -21.52 -31.82 7.10
C ALA A 516 -21.36 -33.30 7.49
N ALA A 517 -20.25 -33.95 7.14
CA ALA A 517 -19.98 -35.35 7.43
C ALA A 517 -19.71 -35.62 8.92
N GLY A 518 -19.70 -34.62 9.78
CA GLY A 518 -19.51 -34.77 11.23
C GLY A 518 -18.05 -34.89 11.66
N GLY A 519 -17.10 -35.04 10.74
CA GLY A 519 -15.66 -35.18 11.03
C GLY A 519 -15.35 -36.51 11.74
N ASP A 520 -15.98 -37.60 11.29
CA ASP A 520 -15.71 -39.00 11.76
C ASP A 520 -14.34 -39.49 11.27
#